data_b3b60c5251ddeeb3f0e955110450190e
#
_entry.id   b3b60c5251ddeeb3f0e955110450190e
#
_cell.length_a   1.000
_cell.length_b   1.000
_cell.length_c   1.000
_cell.angle_alpha   90.00
_cell.angle_beta   90.00
_cell.angle_gamma   90.00
#
_symmetry.space_group_name_H-M   'P 1'
#
loop_
_entity.id
_entity.type
_entity.pdbx_description
1 polymer ?
#
loop_
_entity_poly.entity_id
_entity_poly.type
_entity_poly.pdbx_seq_one_letter_code
_entity_poly.pdbx_strand_id
1 'polypeptide(L)'
;MTRFNVRSIMLCFCISGIASAGEYDPQQEQWIKSYKKQANVPRPEEQLLNIDAEPNIEDGFVSLFNGKDLTGWTLKGGFCTFEAKDGMIVGTCVPGSSSTYLSTERADFTDFVFSCDMLWKVDCNTGVMFRAQTKPGKNDTETVFGPQAEMEGFSSDRHWSGGIYGQSCGGYFYPLWLKEHKGARAAAKEGEWNRLTVSARGKVVKTWINGVPAAHWVDDGTYPKGFFGLQIHKGTKGKVLFKNLRVRELKK
;
A
#
# COMPACT_ATOMS: atom_id res chain seq x y z
N MET A 1 -40.08 -28.23 -47.48
CA MET A 1 -39.50 -26.88 -47.22
C MET A 1 -38.89 -26.87 -45.83
N THR A 2 -37.60 -27.09 -45.74
CA THR A 2 -36.85 -27.25 -44.48
C THR A 2 -36.06 -25.95 -44.24
N ARG A 3 -36.40 -25.23 -43.19
CA ARG A 3 -35.68 -24.00 -42.82
C ARG A 3 -34.44 -24.33 -41.99
N PHE A 4 -33.27 -24.02 -42.50
CA PHE A 4 -32.01 -24.04 -41.78
C PHE A 4 -31.89 -22.78 -40.89
N ASN A 5 -31.80 -22.99 -39.59
CA ASN A 5 -31.46 -21.93 -38.62
C ASN A 5 -29.95 -21.84 -38.51
N VAL A 6 -29.37 -20.76 -39.02
CA VAL A 6 -27.95 -20.43 -38.81
C VAL A 6 -27.84 -19.72 -37.44
N ARG A 7 -27.29 -20.41 -36.45
CA ARG A 7 -26.88 -19.78 -35.19
C ARG A 7 -25.52 -19.10 -35.40
N SER A 8 -25.50 -17.78 -35.40
CA SER A 8 -24.28 -16.98 -35.30
C SER A 8 -23.59 -17.24 -33.98
N ILE A 9 -22.43 -17.88 -34.02
CA ILE A 9 -21.52 -17.98 -32.88
C ILE A 9 -20.71 -16.69 -32.87
N MET A 10 -21.02 -15.82 -31.88
CA MET A 10 -20.25 -14.61 -31.59
C MET A 10 -18.97 -15.03 -30.84
N LEU A 11 -17.88 -15.12 -31.58
CA LEU A 11 -16.55 -15.37 -31.00
C LEU A 11 -16.09 -14.13 -30.25
N CYS A 12 -16.18 -14.16 -28.94
CA CYS A 12 -15.63 -13.10 -28.07
C CYS A 12 -14.11 -13.25 -28.11
N PHE A 13 -13.42 -12.45 -28.92
CA PHE A 13 -11.97 -12.31 -28.85
C PHE A 13 -11.63 -11.56 -27.55
N CYS A 14 -11.26 -12.29 -26.51
CA CYS A 14 -10.49 -11.72 -25.42
C CYS A 14 -9.13 -11.29 -25.99
N ILE A 15 -8.99 -10.02 -26.30
CA ILE A 15 -7.68 -9.42 -26.55
C ILE A 15 -6.97 -9.42 -25.19
N SER A 16 -6.20 -10.46 -24.91
CA SER A 16 -5.18 -10.44 -23.89
C SER A 16 -4.15 -9.40 -24.31
N GLY A 17 -4.25 -8.21 -23.73
CA GLY A 17 -3.24 -7.17 -23.91
C GLY A 17 -1.89 -7.77 -23.54
N ILE A 18 -0.99 -7.87 -24.51
CA ILE A 18 0.41 -8.17 -24.30
C ILE A 18 0.94 -7.00 -23.45
N ALA A 19 1.18 -7.24 -22.17
CA ALA A 19 1.91 -6.30 -21.34
C ALA A 19 3.28 -6.14 -22.01
N SER A 20 3.56 -4.95 -22.55
CA SER A 20 4.91 -4.65 -23.01
C SER A 20 5.85 -4.82 -21.82
N ALA A 21 6.98 -5.48 -22.02
CA ALA A 21 8.01 -5.60 -21.01
C ALA A 21 8.36 -4.20 -20.50
N GLY A 22 8.18 -3.96 -19.19
CA GLY A 22 8.48 -2.68 -18.58
C GLY A 22 9.96 -2.35 -18.70
N GLU A 23 10.29 -1.10 -18.85
CA GLU A 23 11.67 -0.64 -18.87
C GLU A 23 11.98 0.22 -17.64
N TYR A 24 13.21 0.10 -17.13
CA TYR A 24 13.68 1.00 -16.08
C TYR A 24 13.61 2.46 -16.53
N ASP A 25 13.14 3.31 -15.61
CA ASP A 25 13.24 4.75 -15.81
C ASP A 25 14.68 5.21 -15.49
N PRO A 26 15.42 5.81 -16.43
CA PRO A 26 16.75 6.33 -16.17
C PRO A 26 16.81 7.33 -15.00
N GLN A 27 15.74 8.06 -14.74
CA GLN A 27 15.65 8.96 -13.58
C GLN A 27 15.68 8.23 -12.24
N GLN A 28 15.46 6.91 -12.24
CA GLN A 28 15.47 6.06 -11.05
C GLN A 28 16.80 5.27 -10.90
N GLU A 29 17.84 5.57 -11.68
CA GLU A 29 19.08 4.76 -11.76
C GLU A 29 19.72 4.52 -10.40
N GLN A 30 19.80 5.53 -9.51
CA GLN A 30 20.39 5.38 -8.18
C GLN A 30 19.64 4.35 -7.32
N TRP A 31 18.29 4.35 -7.41
CA TRP A 31 17.42 3.43 -6.67
C TRP A 31 17.46 2.02 -7.26
N ILE A 32 17.53 1.93 -8.59
CA ILE A 32 17.72 0.66 -9.29
C ILE A 32 19.04 0.01 -8.84
N LYS A 33 20.15 0.77 -8.80
CA LYS A 33 21.46 0.28 -8.30
C LYS A 33 21.36 -0.20 -6.85
N SER A 34 20.60 0.49 -6.01
CA SER A 34 20.44 0.17 -4.59
C SER A 34 19.60 -1.09 -4.35
N TYR A 35 18.54 -1.30 -5.12
CA TYR A 35 17.52 -2.29 -4.81
C TYR A 35 17.47 -3.51 -5.74
N LYS A 36 17.98 -3.45 -6.99
CA LYS A 36 17.90 -4.55 -7.95
C LYS A 36 18.54 -5.87 -7.51
N LYS A 37 19.37 -5.83 -6.48
CA LYS A 37 20.03 -7.03 -5.93
C LYS A 37 19.25 -7.68 -4.78
N GLN A 38 18.14 -7.08 -4.36
CA GLN A 38 17.29 -7.68 -3.33
C GLN A 38 16.58 -8.93 -3.89
N ALA A 39 16.51 -9.98 -3.07
CA ALA A 39 16.01 -11.28 -3.52
C ALA A 39 14.55 -11.27 -3.99
N ASN A 40 13.71 -10.37 -3.40
CA ASN A 40 12.27 -10.34 -3.65
C ASN A 40 11.83 -9.27 -4.65
N VAL A 41 12.78 -8.53 -5.23
CA VAL A 41 12.45 -7.47 -6.17
C VAL A 41 12.25 -8.06 -7.57
N PRO A 42 11.11 -7.82 -8.22
CA PRO A 42 10.85 -8.35 -9.56
C PRO A 42 11.73 -7.65 -10.60
N ARG A 43 12.07 -8.37 -11.64
CA ARG A 43 12.68 -7.76 -12.83
C ARG A 43 11.66 -6.90 -13.57
N PRO A 44 12.08 -5.90 -14.35
CA PRO A 44 11.15 -5.02 -15.08
C PRO A 44 10.11 -5.76 -15.91
N GLU A 45 10.56 -6.79 -16.62
CA GLU A 45 9.71 -7.61 -17.49
C GLU A 45 8.72 -8.52 -16.73
N GLU A 46 8.90 -8.67 -15.42
CA GLU A 46 8.04 -9.44 -14.52
C GLU A 46 7.00 -8.55 -13.82
N GLN A 47 7.20 -7.22 -13.82
CA GLN A 47 6.26 -6.31 -13.17
C GLN A 47 5.01 -6.12 -14.01
N LEU A 48 3.87 -6.55 -13.49
CA LEU A 48 2.56 -6.25 -14.05
C LEU A 48 2.20 -4.78 -13.77
N LEU A 49 1.72 -4.06 -14.76
CA LEU A 49 1.26 -2.69 -14.56
C LEU A 49 -0.16 -2.67 -13.99
N ASN A 50 -0.43 -1.77 -13.07
CA ASN A 50 -1.79 -1.47 -12.66
C ASN A 50 -2.40 -0.51 -13.69
N ILE A 51 -3.35 -1.01 -14.48
CA ILE A 51 -4.07 -0.24 -15.51
C ILE A 51 -5.54 -0.02 -15.12
N ASP A 52 -5.95 -0.48 -13.95
CA ASP A 52 -7.34 -0.38 -13.52
C ASP A 52 -7.63 1.02 -12.97
N ALA A 53 -8.86 1.49 -13.17
CA ALA A 53 -9.37 2.62 -12.43
C ALA A 53 -9.39 2.31 -10.92
N GLU A 54 -9.23 3.35 -10.09
CA GLU A 54 -9.41 3.21 -8.64
C GLU A 54 -10.82 2.66 -8.35
N PRO A 55 -10.95 1.66 -7.46
CA PRO A 55 -12.27 1.19 -7.05
C PRO A 55 -13.13 2.31 -6.47
N ASN A 56 -14.46 2.26 -6.68
CA ASN A 56 -15.37 3.15 -5.97
C ASN A 56 -15.16 2.97 -4.46
N ILE A 57 -14.82 4.08 -3.79
CA ILE A 57 -14.50 4.13 -2.37
C ILE A 57 -15.64 4.70 -1.51
N GLU A 58 -16.81 4.97 -2.07
CA GLU A 58 -17.95 5.53 -1.35
C GLU A 58 -18.88 4.43 -0.81
N ASP A 59 -19.16 3.40 -1.60
CA ASP A 59 -20.19 2.41 -1.29
C ASP A 59 -19.66 1.20 -0.51
N GLY A 60 -20.37 0.81 0.55
CA GLY A 60 -20.15 -0.42 1.29
C GLY A 60 -18.89 -0.42 2.17
N PHE A 61 -18.30 0.73 2.43
CA PHE A 61 -17.18 0.87 3.34
C PHE A 61 -17.63 1.03 4.79
N VAL A 62 -16.84 0.44 5.69
CA VAL A 62 -16.96 0.58 7.14
C VAL A 62 -15.75 1.38 7.63
N SER A 63 -16.00 2.37 8.50
CA SER A 63 -14.92 3.11 9.13
C SER A 63 -14.14 2.23 10.10
N LEU A 64 -12.82 2.27 10.04
CA LEU A 64 -11.91 1.63 11.01
C LEU A 64 -11.57 2.55 12.18
N PHE A 65 -11.89 3.83 12.10
CA PHE A 65 -11.65 4.81 13.15
C PHE A 65 -12.98 5.48 13.54
N ASN A 66 -13.25 5.53 14.83
CA ASN A 66 -14.49 6.07 15.37
C ASN A 66 -14.55 7.61 15.43
N GLY A 67 -13.44 8.30 15.08
CA GLY A 67 -13.31 9.77 15.11
C GLY A 67 -13.09 10.37 16.50
N LYS A 68 -13.00 9.58 17.56
CA LYS A 68 -12.96 10.06 18.96
C LYS A 68 -11.71 9.59 19.71
N ASP A 69 -11.40 8.31 19.63
CA ASP A 69 -10.32 7.67 20.38
C ASP A 69 -9.74 6.50 19.59
N LEU A 70 -8.69 5.89 20.12
CA LEU A 70 -7.99 4.77 19.48
C LEU A 70 -8.56 3.40 19.86
N THR A 71 -9.82 3.31 20.30
CA THR A 71 -10.49 2.03 20.55
C THR A 71 -10.47 1.17 19.27
N GLY A 72 -10.07 -0.09 19.39
CA GLY A 72 -9.89 -1.02 18.27
C GLY A 72 -8.51 -0.94 17.61
N TRP A 73 -7.60 -0.14 18.18
CA TRP A 73 -6.23 0.01 17.74
C TRP A 73 -5.22 -0.25 18.85
N THR A 74 -4.06 -0.79 18.51
CA THR A 74 -2.96 -1.06 19.44
C THR A 74 -1.62 -0.67 18.85
N LEU A 75 -0.70 -0.18 19.68
CA LEU A 75 0.66 0.16 19.27
C LEU A 75 1.53 -1.11 19.20
N LYS A 76 2.33 -1.21 18.14
CA LYS A 76 3.31 -2.28 17.92
C LYS A 76 4.64 -1.71 17.45
N GLY A 77 5.72 -2.41 17.77
CA GLY A 77 7.08 -2.02 17.35
C GLY A 77 7.71 -1.00 18.30
N GLY A 78 7.98 0.22 17.84
CA GLY A 78 8.65 1.27 18.61
C GLY A 78 7.72 2.05 19.56
N PHE A 79 8.14 3.28 19.89
CA PHE A 79 7.44 4.17 20.84
C PHE A 79 7.15 5.57 20.26
N CYS A 80 7.06 5.72 18.92
CA CYS A 80 6.44 6.90 18.33
C CYS A 80 4.99 7.02 18.83
N THR A 81 4.49 8.24 18.95
CA THR A 81 3.17 8.48 19.54
C THR A 81 2.08 8.55 18.49
N PHE A 82 0.89 8.09 18.88
CA PHE A 82 -0.33 8.27 18.13
C PHE A 82 -1.42 8.79 19.07
N GLU A 83 -2.18 9.77 18.60
CA GLU A 83 -3.32 10.33 19.33
C GLU A 83 -4.51 10.52 18.41
N ALA A 84 -5.72 10.39 18.95
CA ALA A 84 -6.94 10.81 18.28
C ALA A 84 -7.18 12.28 18.57
N LYS A 85 -7.29 13.11 17.53
CA LYS A 85 -7.48 14.55 17.67
C LYS A 85 -8.27 15.11 16.48
N ASP A 86 -9.28 15.92 16.77
CA ASP A 86 -10.09 16.63 15.76
C ASP A 86 -10.63 15.69 14.65
N GLY A 87 -11.10 14.49 15.04
CA GLY A 87 -11.62 13.50 14.11
C GLY A 87 -10.55 12.78 13.27
N MET A 88 -9.28 12.93 13.59
CA MET A 88 -8.14 12.36 12.89
C MET A 88 -7.25 11.56 13.83
N ILE A 89 -6.43 10.69 13.27
CA ILE A 89 -5.29 10.08 13.96
C ILE A 89 -4.05 10.89 13.63
N VAL A 90 -3.31 11.29 14.66
CA VAL A 90 -2.05 12.05 14.54
C VAL A 90 -0.90 11.17 14.98
N GLY A 91 -0.04 10.76 14.04
CA GLY A 91 1.19 10.05 14.31
C GLY A 91 2.38 11.01 14.40
N THR A 92 3.21 10.90 15.44
CA THR A 92 4.39 11.75 15.64
C THR A 92 5.62 10.90 15.92
N CYS A 93 6.68 11.16 15.17
CA CYS A 93 7.98 10.51 15.38
C CYS A 93 8.60 10.97 16.70
N VAL A 94 9.11 10.01 17.47
CA VAL A 94 9.90 10.26 18.68
C VAL A 94 11.35 9.86 18.41
N PRO A 95 12.32 10.78 18.55
CA PRO A 95 13.72 10.47 18.34
C PRO A 95 14.19 9.27 19.17
N GLY A 96 14.94 8.36 18.55
CA GLY A 96 15.42 7.12 19.21
C GLY A 96 14.42 5.96 19.16
N SER A 97 13.17 6.20 18.75
CA SER A 97 12.20 5.13 18.53
C SER A 97 12.56 4.28 17.29
N SER A 98 12.28 2.99 17.36
CA SER A 98 12.12 2.17 16.17
C SER A 98 10.83 2.57 15.44
N SER A 99 10.65 2.11 14.18
CA SER A 99 9.37 2.28 13.49
C SER A 99 8.21 1.75 14.34
N THR A 100 7.16 2.55 14.46
CA THR A 100 5.99 2.26 15.28
C THR A 100 4.76 2.15 14.39
N TYR A 101 3.89 1.22 14.72
CA TYR A 101 2.69 0.91 13.95
C TYR A 101 1.46 0.98 14.84
N LEU A 102 0.55 1.92 14.55
CA LEU A 102 -0.79 1.88 15.12
C LEU A 102 -1.59 0.85 14.32
N SER A 103 -1.85 -0.30 14.92
CA SER A 103 -2.37 -1.50 14.26
C SER A 103 -3.81 -1.78 14.68
N THR A 104 -4.66 -2.21 13.76
CA THR A 104 -5.99 -2.71 14.14
C THR A 104 -5.85 -3.92 15.05
N GLU A 105 -6.68 -4.00 16.12
CA GLU A 105 -6.76 -5.20 16.97
C GLU A 105 -7.23 -6.41 16.17
N ARG A 106 -8.15 -6.19 15.24
CA ARG A 106 -8.58 -7.19 14.28
C ARG A 106 -7.45 -7.50 13.29
N ALA A 107 -7.15 -8.79 13.09
CA ALA A 107 -6.00 -9.28 12.32
C ALA A 107 -6.35 -10.40 11.33
N ASP A 108 -7.58 -10.41 10.82
CA ASP A 108 -8.09 -11.46 9.91
C ASP A 108 -8.53 -10.92 8.55
N PHE A 109 -8.12 -9.70 8.19
CA PHE A 109 -8.43 -9.12 6.89
C PHE A 109 -7.78 -9.93 5.77
N THR A 110 -8.61 -10.48 4.87
CA THR A 110 -8.17 -11.28 3.71
C THR A 110 -8.33 -10.50 2.41
N ASP A 111 -9.54 -10.45 1.86
CA ASP A 111 -9.88 -9.77 0.61
C ASP A 111 -10.63 -8.48 0.92
N PHE A 112 -10.11 -7.36 0.44
CA PHE A 112 -10.65 -6.05 0.80
C PHE A 112 -10.29 -4.97 -0.22
N VAL A 113 -11.01 -3.84 -0.11
CA VAL A 113 -10.54 -2.52 -0.55
C VAL A 113 -10.39 -1.67 0.71
N PHE A 114 -9.21 -1.15 0.95
CA PHE A 114 -8.88 -0.21 2.02
C PHE A 114 -8.62 1.16 1.43
N SER A 115 -9.02 2.22 2.11
CA SER A 115 -8.66 3.59 1.73
C SER A 115 -8.44 4.46 2.97
N CYS A 116 -7.48 5.38 2.89
CA CYS A 116 -7.28 6.43 3.87
C CYS A 116 -6.66 7.68 3.22
N ASP A 117 -6.84 8.84 3.87
CA ASP A 117 -6.19 10.09 3.50
C ASP A 117 -5.06 10.40 4.49
N MET A 118 -3.93 10.89 3.98
CA MET A 118 -2.75 11.28 4.75
C MET A 118 -2.30 12.69 4.41
N LEU A 119 -1.83 13.42 5.45
CA LEU A 119 -1.24 14.74 5.29
C LEU A 119 0.00 14.86 6.19
N TRP A 120 1.14 15.16 5.60
CA TRP A 120 2.38 15.43 6.35
C TRP A 120 2.37 16.84 6.90
N LYS A 121 2.45 16.98 8.23
CA LYS A 121 2.72 18.24 8.92
C LYS A 121 4.20 18.46 9.17
N VAL A 122 4.94 17.37 9.30
CA VAL A 122 6.40 17.34 9.30
C VAL A 122 6.81 16.15 8.45
N ASP A 123 7.62 16.38 7.45
CA ASP A 123 8.02 15.38 6.47
C ASP A 123 8.70 14.16 7.10
N CYS A 124 8.30 12.97 6.69
CA CYS A 124 8.87 11.68 7.09
C CYS A 124 8.34 10.55 6.20
N ASN A 125 9.01 9.41 6.25
CA ASN A 125 8.46 8.19 5.65
C ASN A 125 7.34 7.61 6.53
N THR A 126 6.29 7.13 5.89
CA THR A 126 5.13 6.46 6.47
C THR A 126 4.61 5.39 5.51
N GLY A 127 3.49 4.79 5.80
CA GLY A 127 2.79 3.82 4.95
C GLY A 127 1.71 3.07 5.72
N VAL A 128 0.99 2.23 5.00
CA VAL A 128 -0.03 1.37 5.58
C VAL A 128 0.37 -0.08 5.40
N MET A 129 0.61 -0.74 6.54
CA MET A 129 0.72 -2.20 6.57
C MET A 129 -0.64 -2.80 6.25
N PHE A 130 -0.66 -3.85 5.44
CA PHE A 130 -1.86 -4.65 5.18
C PHE A 130 -1.53 -6.13 5.24
N ARG A 131 -2.49 -6.96 5.67
CA ARG A 131 -2.26 -8.38 5.93
C ARG A 131 -0.99 -8.62 6.78
N ALA A 132 -0.65 -7.64 7.62
CA ALA A 132 0.54 -7.67 8.43
C ALA A 132 0.40 -8.60 9.62
N GLN A 133 1.54 -9.03 10.13
CA GLN A 133 1.66 -9.96 11.26
C GLN A 133 2.74 -9.46 12.22
N THR A 134 2.82 -10.09 13.38
CA THR A 134 3.93 -9.89 14.32
C THR A 134 4.71 -11.17 14.54
N LYS A 135 5.97 -11.00 14.90
CA LYS A 135 6.86 -12.07 15.39
C LYS A 135 7.64 -11.58 16.60
N PRO A 136 8.13 -12.48 17.45
CA PRO A 136 9.01 -12.10 18.55
C PRO A 136 10.16 -11.22 18.04
N GLY A 137 10.36 -10.10 18.69
CA GLY A 137 11.49 -9.19 18.47
C GLY A 137 12.59 -9.40 19.51
N LYS A 138 13.52 -8.44 19.61
CA LYS A 138 14.54 -8.42 20.66
C LYS A 138 13.94 -7.80 21.93
N ASN A 139 14.40 -8.27 23.11
CA ASN A 139 14.02 -7.73 24.42
C ASN A 139 12.50 -7.70 24.65
N ASP A 140 11.83 -8.83 24.40
CA ASP A 140 10.38 -9.00 24.59
C ASP A 140 9.49 -8.04 23.81
N THR A 141 10.01 -7.39 22.78
CA THR A 141 9.22 -6.55 21.87
C THR A 141 8.60 -7.39 20.75
N GLU A 142 7.63 -6.81 20.05
CA GLU A 142 7.08 -7.38 18.81
C GLU A 142 7.72 -6.71 17.58
N THR A 143 8.09 -7.51 16.59
CA THR A 143 8.47 -7.03 15.27
C THR A 143 7.29 -7.16 14.32
N VAL A 144 6.80 -6.04 13.80
CA VAL A 144 5.80 -6.03 12.73
C VAL A 144 6.47 -6.40 11.41
N PHE A 145 5.86 -7.30 10.65
CA PHE A 145 6.32 -7.71 9.34
C PHE A 145 5.17 -7.95 8.37
N GLY A 146 5.49 -7.91 7.09
CA GLY A 146 4.53 -8.13 6.01
C GLY A 146 4.55 -7.01 4.96
N PRO A 147 3.60 -7.03 4.01
CA PRO A 147 3.52 -6.02 2.97
C PRO A 147 3.03 -4.67 3.50
N GLN A 148 3.66 -3.61 3.01
CA GLN A 148 3.33 -2.22 3.29
C GLN A 148 3.08 -1.49 1.98
N ALA A 149 1.94 -0.85 1.83
CA ALA A 149 1.75 0.19 0.83
C ALA A 149 2.53 1.42 1.29
N GLU A 150 3.60 1.72 0.58
CA GLU A 150 4.56 2.76 0.95
C GLU A 150 3.97 4.15 0.74
N MET A 151 4.23 5.06 1.66
CA MET A 151 3.91 6.47 1.54
C MET A 151 5.12 7.27 1.96
N GLU A 152 5.85 7.80 0.99
CA GLU A 152 7.11 8.49 1.23
C GLU A 152 6.89 9.96 1.56
N GLY A 153 7.80 10.50 2.37
CA GLY A 153 7.93 11.93 2.52
C GLY A 153 8.49 12.59 1.26
N PHE A 154 8.34 13.90 1.17
CA PHE A 154 8.68 14.69 -0.01
C PHE A 154 10.17 15.07 -0.08
N SER A 155 10.93 14.87 0.99
CA SER A 155 12.39 15.00 0.99
C SER A 155 13.11 13.84 0.27
N SER A 156 12.41 12.75 -0.05
CA SER A 156 12.93 11.65 -0.84
C SER A 156 12.67 11.92 -2.33
N ASP A 157 13.70 11.88 -3.16
CA ASP A 157 13.58 11.97 -4.62
C ASP A 157 13.21 10.65 -5.30
N ARG A 158 12.97 9.60 -4.52
CA ARG A 158 12.53 8.29 -5.00
C ARG A 158 11.06 8.31 -5.44
N HIS A 159 10.19 8.92 -4.66
CA HIS A 159 8.75 9.08 -4.93
C HIS A 159 8.00 7.77 -5.18
N TRP A 160 8.23 6.75 -4.36
CA TRP A 160 7.58 5.44 -4.53
C TRP A 160 6.31 5.26 -3.69
N SER A 161 5.62 6.36 -3.35
CA SER A 161 4.30 6.27 -2.72
C SER A 161 3.34 5.44 -3.57
N GLY A 162 2.73 4.42 -2.94
CA GLY A 162 1.91 3.40 -3.61
C GLY A 162 2.69 2.15 -4.05
N GLY A 163 4.04 2.15 -4.00
CA GLY A 163 4.83 0.93 -4.14
C GLY A 163 4.60 -0.02 -2.96
N ILE A 164 5.04 -1.27 -3.06
CA ILE A 164 4.87 -2.25 -1.99
C ILE A 164 6.24 -2.66 -1.44
N TYR A 165 6.42 -2.41 -0.14
CA TYR A 165 7.61 -2.76 0.61
C TYR A 165 7.34 -3.95 1.54
N GLY A 166 8.26 -4.91 1.59
CA GLY A 166 8.23 -6.03 2.52
C GLY A 166 8.86 -5.64 3.85
N GLN A 167 8.07 -5.03 4.74
CA GLN A 167 8.54 -4.56 6.04
C GLN A 167 9.06 -5.73 6.88
N SER A 168 10.31 -5.65 7.31
CA SER A 168 11.00 -6.69 8.10
C SER A 168 10.99 -8.10 7.46
N CYS A 169 10.80 -8.21 6.15
CA CYS A 169 10.69 -9.48 5.43
C CYS A 169 11.25 -9.49 4.00
N GLY A 170 12.12 -8.53 3.62
CA GLY A 170 12.89 -8.72 2.40
C GLY A 170 13.03 -7.51 1.46
N GLY A 171 12.54 -6.34 1.82
CA GLY A 171 12.68 -5.15 0.98
C GLY A 171 11.53 -4.97 0.00
N TYR A 172 11.77 -4.38 -1.17
CA TYR A 172 10.69 -4.06 -2.10
C TYR A 172 10.12 -5.30 -2.79
N PHE A 173 8.81 -5.50 -2.66
CA PHE A 173 8.02 -6.46 -3.43
C PHE A 173 7.54 -5.86 -4.75
N TYR A 174 7.29 -4.55 -4.77
CA TYR A 174 6.90 -3.84 -5.98
C TYR A 174 7.40 -2.39 -5.95
N PRO A 175 8.59 -2.11 -6.49
CA PRO A 175 9.13 -0.76 -6.62
C PRO A 175 8.52 -0.02 -7.82
N LEU A 176 8.39 1.30 -7.72
CA LEU A 176 7.85 2.14 -8.80
C LEU A 176 8.98 2.71 -9.68
N TRP A 177 9.85 1.89 -10.21
CA TRP A 177 11.06 2.27 -10.94
C TRP A 177 10.95 2.18 -12.47
N LEU A 178 9.79 1.77 -13.02
CA LEU A 178 9.58 1.70 -14.46
C LEU A 178 9.21 3.08 -15.03
N LYS A 179 9.44 3.26 -16.34
CA LYS A 179 8.99 4.45 -17.07
C LYS A 179 7.48 4.67 -16.94
N GLU A 180 6.72 3.60 -16.98
CA GLU A 180 5.27 3.58 -16.88
C GLU A 180 4.76 4.06 -15.51
N HIS A 181 5.60 3.98 -14.46
CA HIS A 181 5.26 4.46 -13.12
C HIS A 181 5.41 5.98 -12.93
N LYS A 182 5.82 6.73 -13.97
CA LYS A 182 6.04 8.19 -13.86
C LYS A 182 4.81 8.93 -13.32
N GLY A 183 3.61 8.54 -13.77
CA GLY A 183 2.35 9.13 -13.27
C GLY A 183 2.14 8.85 -11.78
N ALA A 184 2.36 7.61 -11.35
CA ALA A 184 2.23 7.20 -9.94
C ALA A 184 3.24 7.96 -9.05
N ARG A 185 4.50 8.09 -9.48
CA ARG A 185 5.53 8.85 -8.75
C ARG A 185 5.19 10.34 -8.59
N ALA A 186 4.43 10.91 -9.50
CA ALA A 186 3.99 12.32 -9.47
C ALA A 186 2.62 12.51 -8.77
N ALA A 187 1.97 11.44 -8.33
CA ALA A 187 0.59 11.50 -7.86
C ALA A 187 0.44 12.10 -6.46
N ALA A 188 1.39 11.85 -5.55
CA ALA A 188 1.38 12.45 -4.22
C ALA A 188 1.72 13.95 -4.29
N LYS A 189 1.03 14.76 -3.48
CA LYS A 189 1.14 16.23 -3.46
C LYS A 189 1.61 16.72 -2.09
N GLU A 190 2.70 17.47 -2.07
CA GLU A 190 3.22 18.08 -0.86
C GLU A 190 2.24 19.14 -0.31
N GLY A 191 2.04 19.15 1.00
CA GLY A 191 1.15 20.10 1.68
C GLY A 191 -0.34 19.84 1.51
N GLU A 192 -0.72 18.83 0.74
CA GLU A 192 -2.12 18.45 0.48
C GLU A 192 -2.47 17.10 1.13
N TRP A 193 -3.76 16.84 1.24
CA TRP A 193 -4.26 15.51 1.59
C TRP A 193 -4.05 14.54 0.42
N ASN A 194 -3.43 13.40 0.72
CA ASN A 194 -3.16 12.36 -0.26
C ASN A 194 -3.92 11.09 0.09
N ARG A 195 -4.71 10.59 -0.85
CA ARG A 195 -5.43 9.33 -0.67
C ARG A 195 -4.59 8.17 -1.14
N LEU A 196 -4.42 7.20 -0.25
CA LEU A 196 -3.96 5.85 -0.58
C LEU A 196 -5.16 4.92 -0.65
N THR A 197 -5.27 4.14 -1.73
CA THR A 197 -6.20 3.03 -1.84
C THR A 197 -5.44 1.74 -2.11
N VAL A 198 -5.80 0.68 -1.39
CA VAL A 198 -5.23 -0.67 -1.52
C VAL A 198 -6.36 -1.65 -1.78
N SER A 199 -6.32 -2.38 -2.88
CA SER A 199 -7.21 -3.51 -3.15
C SER A 199 -6.42 -4.81 -3.07
N ALA A 200 -6.88 -5.74 -2.26
CA ALA A 200 -6.33 -7.09 -2.16
C ALA A 200 -7.44 -8.11 -2.44
N ARG A 201 -7.24 -8.94 -3.46
CA ARG A 201 -8.16 -10.03 -3.82
C ARG A 201 -7.36 -11.30 -4.11
N GLY A 202 -7.51 -12.33 -3.27
CA GLY A 202 -6.65 -13.49 -3.33
C GLY A 202 -5.18 -13.08 -3.24
N LYS A 203 -4.40 -13.43 -4.23
CA LYS A 203 -2.97 -13.08 -4.33
C LYS A 203 -2.70 -11.71 -4.97
N VAL A 204 -3.68 -11.13 -5.63
CA VAL A 204 -3.49 -9.86 -6.38
C VAL A 204 -3.69 -8.68 -5.45
N VAL A 205 -2.70 -7.81 -5.40
CA VAL A 205 -2.73 -6.54 -4.67
C VAL A 205 -2.47 -5.39 -5.63
N LYS A 206 -3.34 -4.40 -5.61
CA LYS A 206 -3.22 -3.17 -6.40
C LYS A 206 -3.32 -1.94 -5.52
N THR A 207 -2.60 -0.88 -5.88
CA THR A 207 -2.62 0.37 -5.15
C THR A 207 -2.88 1.56 -6.06
N TRP A 208 -3.40 2.63 -5.48
CA TRP A 208 -3.63 3.92 -6.14
C TRP A 208 -3.24 5.06 -5.20
N ILE A 209 -2.68 6.12 -5.76
CA ILE A 209 -2.43 7.38 -5.06
C ILE A 209 -3.24 8.47 -5.74
N ASN A 210 -4.17 9.10 -5.02
CA ASN A 210 -5.07 10.14 -5.55
C ASN A 210 -5.80 9.70 -6.83
N GLY A 211 -6.17 8.42 -6.91
CA GLY A 211 -6.84 7.84 -8.07
C GLY A 211 -5.90 7.38 -9.20
N VAL A 212 -4.60 7.69 -9.11
CA VAL A 212 -3.60 7.27 -10.10
C VAL A 212 -3.13 5.85 -9.77
N PRO A 213 -3.22 4.88 -10.73
CA PRO A 213 -2.74 3.52 -10.52
C PRO A 213 -1.24 3.49 -10.23
N ALA A 214 -0.82 2.69 -9.23
CA ALA A 214 0.57 2.56 -8.82
C ALA A 214 1.05 1.09 -8.91
N ALA A 215 0.87 0.28 -7.88
CA ALA A 215 1.35 -1.10 -7.89
C ALA A 215 0.31 -2.10 -8.41
N HIS A 216 0.83 -3.19 -9.00
CA HIS A 216 0.11 -4.43 -9.28
C HIS A 216 1.01 -5.61 -8.89
N TRP A 217 0.95 -5.95 -7.62
CA TRP A 217 1.75 -7.03 -7.05
C TRP A 217 0.96 -8.31 -6.93
N VAL A 218 1.61 -9.44 -7.24
CA VAL A 218 1.05 -10.77 -7.03
C VAL A 218 1.85 -11.44 -5.91
N ASP A 219 1.20 -11.60 -4.75
CA ASP A 219 1.75 -12.34 -3.61
C ASP A 219 1.89 -13.84 -3.97
N ASP A 220 2.92 -14.49 -3.51
CA ASP A 220 3.11 -15.93 -3.68
C ASP A 220 2.15 -16.76 -2.81
N GLY A 221 1.45 -16.14 -1.88
CA GLY A 221 0.56 -16.72 -0.90
C GLY A 221 1.10 -16.68 0.53
N THR A 222 2.23 -16.01 0.74
CA THR A 222 2.86 -15.86 2.06
C THR A 222 2.02 -14.98 3.00
N TYR A 223 1.29 -13.99 2.46
CA TYR A 223 0.51 -13.02 3.25
C TYR A 223 -0.99 -13.11 2.98
N PRO A 224 -1.67 -14.22 3.38
CA PRO A 224 -3.09 -14.44 3.04
C PRO A 224 -4.04 -13.59 3.89
N LYS A 225 -3.62 -13.18 5.09
CA LYS A 225 -4.43 -12.38 6.04
C LYS A 225 -3.57 -11.69 7.09
N GLY A 226 -4.12 -10.69 7.74
CA GLY A 226 -3.46 -9.97 8.84
C GLY A 226 -4.18 -8.66 9.19
N PHE A 227 -3.51 -7.79 9.94
CA PHE A 227 -4.02 -6.50 10.37
C PHE A 227 -3.62 -5.36 9.41
N PHE A 228 -4.27 -4.21 9.56
CA PHE A 228 -3.81 -2.92 9.04
C PHE A 228 -2.99 -2.19 10.09
N GLY A 229 -1.89 -1.54 9.67
CA GLY A 229 -1.06 -0.75 10.57
C GLY A 229 -0.61 0.56 9.94
N LEU A 230 -0.87 1.68 10.60
CA LEU A 230 -0.36 2.99 10.22
C LEU A 230 1.05 3.15 10.75
N GLN A 231 2.02 3.36 9.87
CA GLN A 231 3.41 3.48 10.27
C GLN A 231 3.78 4.93 10.57
N ILE A 232 4.59 5.14 11.62
CA ILE A 232 5.54 6.25 11.72
C ILE A 232 6.94 5.63 11.71
N HIS A 233 7.68 5.91 10.65
CA HIS A 233 9.03 5.38 10.48
C HIS A 233 10.00 5.98 11.51
N LYS A 234 10.98 5.19 11.92
CA LYS A 234 12.08 5.65 12.78
C LYS A 234 12.74 6.89 12.17
N GLY A 235 13.08 7.85 12.99
CA GLY A 235 13.71 9.08 12.53
C GLY A 235 13.97 10.05 13.68
N THR A 236 14.32 11.27 13.34
CA THR A 236 14.51 12.36 14.30
C THR A 236 13.33 13.32 14.36
N LYS A 237 12.48 13.30 13.34
CA LYS A 237 11.28 14.14 13.21
C LYS A 237 10.28 13.46 12.29
N GLY A 238 9.04 13.88 12.35
CA GLY A 238 7.97 13.42 11.48
C GLY A 238 6.61 13.61 12.14
N LYS A 239 5.62 14.05 11.39
CA LYS A 239 4.23 14.15 11.85
C LYS A 239 3.27 13.97 10.70
N VAL A 240 2.44 12.96 10.78
CA VAL A 240 1.44 12.61 9.76
C VAL A 240 0.05 12.60 10.38
N LEU A 241 -0.90 13.18 9.68
CA LEU A 241 -2.32 13.12 9.98
C LEU A 241 -2.97 12.06 9.10
N PHE A 242 -3.86 11.25 9.68
CA PHE A 242 -4.63 10.22 9.00
C PHE A 242 -6.12 10.44 9.23
N LYS A 243 -6.93 10.37 8.18
CA LYS A 243 -8.40 10.42 8.27
C LYS A 243 -9.03 9.49 7.24
N ASN A 244 -10.36 9.36 7.28
CA ASN A 244 -11.14 8.55 6.35
C ASN A 244 -10.62 7.10 6.23
N LEU A 245 -10.12 6.54 7.37
CA LEU A 245 -9.67 5.16 7.43
C LEU A 245 -10.87 4.23 7.32
N ARG A 246 -10.97 3.54 6.20
CA ARG A 246 -12.15 2.72 5.88
C ARG A 246 -11.78 1.47 5.09
N VAL A 247 -12.58 0.44 5.27
CA VAL A 247 -12.40 -0.84 4.58
C VAL A 247 -13.75 -1.35 4.05
N ARG A 248 -13.73 -1.95 2.87
CA ARG A 248 -14.80 -2.78 2.36
C ARG A 248 -14.24 -4.18 2.15
N GLU A 249 -14.72 -5.14 2.95
CA GLU A 249 -14.36 -6.53 2.76
C GLU A 249 -15.07 -7.09 1.53
N LEU A 250 -14.33 -7.84 0.72
CA LEU A 250 -14.84 -8.43 -0.50
C LEU A 250 -15.31 -9.85 -0.19
N LYS A 251 -16.55 -10.15 -0.58
CA LYS A 251 -17.08 -11.53 -0.48
C LYS A 251 -16.31 -12.43 -1.45
N LYS A 252 -16.02 -13.64 -0.96
CA LYS A 252 -15.45 -14.71 -1.79
C LYS A 252 -16.41 -15.11 -2.90
#